data_6393893171cc6695e1a4ee2792510d59
#
_entry.id   6393893171cc6695e1a4ee2792510d59
#
_cell.length_a   1.000
_cell.length_b   1.000
_cell.length_c   1.000
_cell.angle_alpha   90.00
_cell.angle_beta   90.00
_cell.angle_gamma   90.00
#
_symmetry.space_group_name_H-M   'P 1'
#
loop_
_entity.id
_entity.type
_entity.pdbx_description
1 polymer ?
#
loop_
_entity_poly.entity_id
_entity_poly.type
_entity_poly.pdbx_seq_one_letter_code
_entity_poly.pdbx_strand_id
1 'polypeptide(L)'
;MKMQNLLNELKKENNFRELKRFKNDGKFVIFNDKRLLNFASNDYLGIASSGELEREFLNTYKNQSLSSSASRSLGGGGDEYFLFEEYLSSLYKNEALLFSSGFLLNYSCLSALATLKNTLFLADKKVHASIIDGIKHSNFKRFKHNDINDLEKLLQTNLSYEKIIIICESLYSMDADFAPLDKLLELKKKYKNIMLYVDEAHSIGSLGINGLGLGYLKDIDFLVLTFGKSIASMGAAMICSKEAKDFFINKARGLIYSTALPPINVAYSHFVFSKLANFDKLREHLQNLSSYLNELLKDKIKGVSYIKMIVLGDNEKANFYSAKLMQKGFFAPSIKTPTVAAKDTGIRLSINASMDFSDLDNFAKAFYEI
;
A
#
# COMPACT_ATOMS: atom_id res chain seq x y z
N MET A 1 22.53 19.59 -17.16
CA MET A 1 21.56 19.08 -18.16
C MET A 1 20.28 19.89 -18.03
N LYS A 2 19.70 20.38 -19.13
CA LYS A 2 18.48 21.21 -19.03
C LYS A 2 17.27 20.28 -18.75
N MET A 3 16.41 20.62 -17.80
CA MET A 3 15.17 19.87 -17.47
C MET A 3 14.37 19.49 -18.73
N GLN A 4 14.32 20.40 -19.73
CA GLN A 4 13.63 20.15 -21.00
C GLN A 4 14.13 18.90 -21.73
N ASN A 5 15.45 18.61 -21.70
CA ASN A 5 15.98 17.41 -22.37
C ASN A 5 15.48 16.13 -21.71
N LEU A 6 15.47 16.09 -20.36
CA LEU A 6 14.90 14.95 -19.61
C LEU A 6 13.41 14.75 -19.92
N LEU A 7 12.63 15.83 -19.97
CA LEU A 7 11.20 15.75 -20.31
C LEU A 7 11.00 15.24 -21.74
N ASN A 8 11.85 15.65 -22.68
CA ASN A 8 11.81 15.17 -24.07
C ASN A 8 12.18 13.69 -24.16
N GLU A 9 13.16 13.22 -23.39
CA GLU A 9 13.49 11.79 -23.27
C GLU A 9 12.32 10.97 -22.76
N LEU A 10 11.68 11.42 -21.65
CA LEU A 10 10.48 10.75 -21.12
C LEU A 10 9.34 10.65 -22.15
N LYS A 11 9.16 11.68 -22.99
CA LYS A 11 8.18 11.66 -24.09
C LYS A 11 8.54 10.64 -25.16
N LYS A 12 9.81 10.60 -25.59
CA LYS A 12 10.31 9.63 -26.58
C LYS A 12 10.15 8.18 -26.11
N GLU A 13 10.32 7.93 -24.81
CA GLU A 13 10.19 6.62 -24.18
C GLU A 13 8.75 6.24 -23.82
N ASN A 14 7.75 7.03 -24.19
CA ASN A 14 6.35 6.84 -23.78
C ASN A 14 6.14 6.80 -22.25
N ASN A 15 7.04 7.48 -21.49
CA ASN A 15 7.06 7.50 -20.03
C ASN A 15 6.62 8.84 -19.41
N PHE A 16 6.30 9.82 -20.25
CA PHE A 16 5.82 11.11 -19.76
C PHE A 16 4.52 10.96 -18.97
N ARG A 17 4.45 11.55 -17.77
CA ARG A 17 3.28 11.52 -16.90
C ARG A 17 2.58 12.86 -16.91
N GLU A 18 1.25 12.83 -17.03
CA GLU A 18 0.40 14.00 -16.94
C GLU A 18 -0.65 13.81 -15.85
N LEU A 19 -0.90 14.85 -15.06
CA LEU A 19 -2.01 14.88 -14.13
C LEU A 19 -3.30 15.18 -14.90
N LYS A 20 -4.23 14.24 -14.86
CA LYS A 20 -5.55 14.39 -15.49
C LYS A 20 -6.58 14.85 -14.47
N ARG A 21 -7.49 15.70 -14.87
CA ARG A 21 -8.56 16.18 -13.99
C ARG A 21 -9.74 15.18 -14.02
N PHE A 22 -9.84 14.39 -12.98
CA PHE A 22 -10.97 13.49 -12.75
C PHE A 22 -11.90 14.05 -11.67
N LYS A 23 -13.21 13.78 -11.81
CA LYS A 23 -14.20 13.96 -10.73
C LYS A 23 -14.63 12.57 -10.27
N ASN A 24 -14.57 12.31 -8.96
CA ASN A 24 -15.03 11.06 -8.37
C ASN A 24 -16.57 10.97 -8.43
N ASP A 25 -17.06 9.76 -8.72
CA ASP A 25 -18.48 9.42 -8.82
C ASP A 25 -18.73 7.96 -8.39
N GLY A 26 -18.63 7.70 -7.09
CA GLY A 26 -18.71 6.35 -6.54
C GLY A 26 -17.65 5.42 -7.10
N LYS A 27 -18.06 4.26 -7.67
CA LYS A 27 -17.16 3.30 -8.35
C LYS A 27 -16.63 3.80 -9.71
N PHE A 28 -17.06 4.99 -10.15
CA PHE A 28 -16.67 5.61 -11.41
C PHE A 28 -15.82 6.86 -11.20
N VAL A 29 -15.21 7.30 -12.28
CA VAL A 29 -14.64 8.65 -12.43
C VAL A 29 -15.19 9.31 -13.68
N ILE A 30 -15.34 10.63 -13.63
CA ILE A 30 -15.74 11.43 -14.79
C ILE A 30 -14.51 12.12 -15.35
N PHE A 31 -14.27 11.92 -16.64
CA PHE A 31 -13.18 12.54 -17.40
C PHE A 31 -13.71 13.00 -18.76
N ASN A 32 -13.59 14.31 -19.06
CA ASN A 32 -14.13 14.93 -20.26
C ASN A 32 -15.60 14.54 -20.49
N ASP A 33 -16.44 14.72 -19.46
CA ASP A 33 -17.87 14.42 -19.41
C ASP A 33 -18.24 12.94 -19.65
N LYS A 34 -17.27 12.05 -19.72
CA LYS A 34 -17.48 10.61 -19.80
C LYS A 34 -17.34 9.97 -18.44
N ARG A 35 -18.31 9.14 -18.10
CA ARG A 35 -18.31 8.31 -16.90
C ARG A 35 -17.57 7.01 -17.19
N LEU A 36 -16.50 6.74 -16.42
CA LEU A 36 -15.60 5.60 -16.62
C LEU A 36 -15.57 4.73 -15.35
N LEU A 37 -15.76 3.42 -15.47
CA LEU A 37 -15.56 2.50 -14.34
C LEU A 37 -14.11 2.53 -13.92
N ASN A 38 -13.85 2.74 -12.62
CA ASN A 38 -12.54 3.07 -12.10
C ASN A 38 -11.80 1.85 -11.58
N PHE A 39 -10.88 1.30 -12.37
CA PHE A 39 -9.94 0.25 -11.95
C PHE A 39 -8.62 0.80 -11.37
N ALA A 40 -8.46 2.10 -11.18
CA ALA A 40 -7.24 2.71 -10.63
C ALA A 40 -7.30 2.94 -9.12
N SER A 41 -8.50 2.97 -8.52
CA SER A 41 -8.68 3.23 -7.11
C SER A 41 -8.18 2.06 -6.25
N ASN A 42 -7.51 2.38 -5.14
CA ASN A 42 -7.15 1.40 -4.11
C ASN A 42 -8.18 1.34 -2.96
N ASP A 43 -9.35 1.93 -3.14
CA ASP A 43 -10.51 1.80 -2.23
C ASP A 43 -11.15 0.42 -2.37
N TYR A 44 -10.41 -0.64 -1.98
CA TYR A 44 -10.78 -2.02 -2.29
C TYR A 44 -12.13 -2.44 -1.70
N LEU A 45 -12.50 -1.91 -0.53
CA LEU A 45 -13.81 -2.19 0.10
C LEU A 45 -14.94 -1.27 -0.37
N GLY A 46 -14.63 -0.24 -1.19
CA GLY A 46 -15.64 0.70 -1.65
C GLY A 46 -16.16 1.68 -0.58
N ILE A 47 -15.43 1.82 0.52
CA ILE A 47 -15.83 2.68 1.66
C ILE A 47 -15.83 4.15 1.24
N ALA A 48 -14.74 4.62 0.62
CA ALA A 48 -14.68 5.99 0.10
C ALA A 48 -15.68 6.21 -1.06
N SER A 49 -15.86 5.19 -1.90
CA SER A 49 -16.78 5.24 -3.04
C SER A 49 -18.24 5.34 -2.62
N SER A 50 -18.66 4.69 -1.52
CA SER A 50 -20.03 4.77 -0.99
C SER A 50 -20.30 6.07 -0.24
N GLY A 51 -19.29 6.57 0.47
CA GLY A 51 -19.41 7.75 1.35
C GLY A 51 -20.34 7.56 2.54
N GLU A 52 -20.79 6.32 2.82
CA GLU A 52 -21.75 6.05 3.92
C GLU A 52 -21.11 6.25 5.29
N LEU A 53 -19.91 5.67 5.49
CA LEU A 53 -19.19 5.82 6.75
C LEU A 53 -18.74 7.26 6.98
N GLU A 54 -18.40 8.00 5.92
CA GLU A 54 -18.06 9.42 6.03
C GLU A 54 -19.27 10.22 6.52
N ARG A 55 -20.45 10.00 5.94
CA ARG A 55 -21.68 10.66 6.39
C ARG A 55 -22.05 10.30 7.83
N GLU A 56 -21.94 9.00 8.19
CA GLU A 56 -22.19 8.55 9.57
C GLU A 56 -21.22 9.22 10.55
N PHE A 57 -19.92 9.25 10.20
CA PHE A 57 -18.89 9.89 11.01
C PHE A 57 -19.17 11.39 11.21
N LEU A 58 -19.41 12.13 10.14
CA LEU A 58 -19.66 13.59 10.20
C LEU A 58 -20.93 13.94 10.98
N ASN A 59 -21.91 13.06 11.00
CA ASN A 59 -23.12 13.24 11.83
C ASN A 59 -22.87 13.00 13.33
N THR A 60 -21.93 12.11 13.65
CA THR A 60 -21.63 11.70 15.03
C THR A 60 -20.52 12.56 15.67
N TYR A 61 -19.47 12.81 14.92
CA TYR A 61 -18.25 13.51 15.38
C TYR A 61 -18.25 14.97 14.90
N LYS A 62 -18.84 15.85 15.70
CA LYS A 62 -18.88 17.29 15.42
C LYS A 62 -17.67 17.99 16.02
N ASN A 63 -17.29 19.12 15.43
CA ASN A 63 -16.24 20.03 15.94
C ASN A 63 -14.82 19.44 15.96
N GLN A 64 -14.49 18.49 15.09
CA GLN A 64 -13.12 18.02 14.93
C GLN A 64 -12.23 19.06 14.23
N SER A 65 -11.01 19.24 14.71
CA SER A 65 -10.07 20.17 14.11
C SER A 65 -9.60 19.71 12.73
N LEU A 66 -9.59 20.63 11.77
CA LEU A 66 -9.10 20.40 10.39
C LEU A 66 -7.58 20.60 10.27
N SER A 67 -6.88 20.98 11.34
CA SER A 67 -5.43 21.15 11.36
C SER A 67 -4.87 20.83 12.73
N SER A 68 -3.71 20.18 12.78
CA SER A 68 -2.91 20.03 14.00
C SER A 68 -2.00 21.23 14.26
N SER A 69 -1.76 22.04 13.26
CA SER A 69 -0.95 23.28 13.29
C SER A 69 0.47 23.15 13.89
N ALA A 70 0.87 21.93 14.27
CA ALA A 70 2.17 21.61 14.86
C ALA A 70 2.56 20.14 14.55
N SER A 71 3.84 19.80 14.77
CA SER A 71 4.27 18.40 14.79
C SER A 71 3.84 17.69 16.08
N ARG A 72 3.89 16.36 16.09
CA ARG A 72 3.57 15.54 17.28
C ARG A 72 4.40 15.96 18.51
N SER A 73 5.68 16.27 18.32
CA SER A 73 6.59 16.69 19.40
C SER A 73 6.31 18.08 19.95
N LEU A 74 5.53 18.90 19.25
CA LEU A 74 5.13 20.24 19.67
C LEU A 74 3.64 20.34 20.02
N GLY A 75 3.02 19.22 20.41
CA GLY A 75 1.63 19.17 20.83
C GLY A 75 0.62 19.08 19.67
N GLY A 76 1.05 18.82 18.44
CA GLY A 76 0.14 18.58 17.33
C GLY A 76 -0.60 17.26 17.46
N GLY A 77 -1.93 17.27 17.20
CA GLY A 77 -2.76 16.08 17.07
C GLY A 77 -3.85 15.86 18.09
N GLY A 78 -3.72 16.34 19.34
CA GLY A 78 -4.77 16.17 20.37
C GLY A 78 -4.93 14.73 20.87
N ASP A 79 -5.99 14.50 21.64
CA ASP A 79 -6.31 13.21 22.28
C ASP A 79 -6.63 12.11 21.27
N GLU A 80 -7.15 12.44 20.09
CA GLU A 80 -7.52 11.49 19.04
C GLU A 80 -6.36 10.57 18.66
N TYR A 81 -5.13 11.09 18.70
CA TYR A 81 -3.93 10.30 18.42
C TYR A 81 -3.69 9.24 19.50
N PHE A 82 -3.77 9.62 20.77
CA PHE A 82 -3.54 8.69 21.87
C PHE A 82 -4.63 7.63 21.91
N LEU A 83 -5.90 8.01 21.78
CA LEU A 83 -7.04 7.09 21.73
C LEU A 83 -6.90 6.06 20.60
N PHE A 84 -6.47 6.50 19.41
CA PHE A 84 -6.31 5.58 18.29
C PHE A 84 -5.05 4.72 18.41
N GLU A 85 -3.92 5.28 18.88
CA GLU A 85 -2.72 4.49 19.17
C GLU A 85 -2.97 3.43 20.25
N GLU A 86 -3.69 3.77 21.33
CA GLU A 86 -4.10 2.83 22.37
C GLU A 86 -5.04 1.74 21.83
N TYR A 87 -6.01 2.10 21.00
CA TYR A 87 -6.90 1.15 20.35
C TYR A 87 -6.11 0.16 19.47
N LEU A 88 -5.23 0.65 18.60
CA LEU A 88 -4.38 -0.20 17.76
C LEU A 88 -3.43 -1.05 18.60
N SER A 89 -2.84 -0.49 19.66
CA SER A 89 -1.95 -1.23 20.58
C SER A 89 -2.67 -2.38 21.26
N SER A 90 -3.89 -2.14 21.73
CA SER A 90 -4.74 -3.20 22.30
C SER A 90 -5.08 -4.28 21.29
N LEU A 91 -5.38 -3.89 20.04
CA LEU A 91 -5.78 -4.79 18.98
C LEU A 91 -4.62 -5.69 18.51
N TYR A 92 -3.45 -5.10 18.27
CA TYR A 92 -2.26 -5.82 17.76
C TYR A 92 -1.38 -6.40 18.87
N LYS A 93 -1.69 -6.16 20.15
CA LYS A 93 -0.90 -6.62 21.31
C LYS A 93 0.56 -6.13 21.27
N ASN A 94 0.76 -4.94 20.71
CA ASN A 94 2.06 -4.29 20.57
C ASN A 94 1.84 -2.77 20.51
N GLU A 95 2.89 -1.96 20.58
CA GLU A 95 2.75 -0.50 20.54
C GLU A 95 2.43 0.00 19.12
N ALA A 96 1.62 1.04 19.03
CA ALA A 96 1.30 1.74 17.80
C ALA A 96 1.83 3.17 17.80
N LEU A 97 2.30 3.65 16.64
CA LEU A 97 2.76 5.03 16.43
C LEU A 97 2.24 5.55 15.09
N LEU A 98 1.46 6.63 15.11
CA LEU A 98 0.81 7.21 13.94
C LEU A 98 1.72 8.18 13.17
N PHE A 99 1.61 8.13 11.85
CA PHE A 99 2.28 9.00 10.87
C PHE A 99 1.28 9.57 9.86
N SER A 100 1.65 10.68 9.20
CA SER A 100 0.77 11.36 8.25
C SER A 100 0.59 10.60 6.92
N SER A 101 1.44 9.65 6.59
CA SER A 101 1.26 8.77 5.43
C SER A 101 2.19 7.55 5.51
N GLY A 102 1.86 6.48 4.77
CA GLY A 102 2.72 5.29 4.65
C GLY A 102 4.08 5.60 4.03
N PHE A 103 4.14 6.50 3.04
CA PHE A 103 5.42 6.92 2.45
C PHE A 103 6.32 7.56 3.51
N LEU A 104 5.79 8.52 4.27
CA LEU A 104 6.56 9.22 5.30
C LEU A 104 6.95 8.27 6.44
N LEU A 105 6.10 7.33 6.81
CA LEU A 105 6.38 6.31 7.80
C LEU A 105 7.56 5.44 7.36
N ASN A 106 7.47 4.80 6.18
CA ASN A 106 8.52 3.94 5.64
C ASN A 106 9.85 4.69 5.53
N TYR A 107 9.84 5.87 4.90
CA TYR A 107 11.03 6.69 4.74
C TYR A 107 11.66 7.05 6.09
N SER A 108 10.86 7.53 7.05
CA SER A 108 11.36 8.04 8.33
C SER A 108 11.83 6.93 9.27
N CYS A 109 11.07 5.86 9.41
CA CYS A 109 11.41 4.75 10.29
C CYS A 109 12.62 3.97 9.76
N LEU A 110 12.68 3.68 8.46
CA LEU A 110 13.80 2.98 7.86
C LEU A 110 15.07 3.85 7.86
N SER A 111 14.97 5.17 7.58
CA SER A 111 16.11 6.08 7.72
C SER A 111 16.60 6.20 9.16
N ALA A 112 15.70 6.14 10.15
CA ALA A 112 16.08 6.08 11.55
C ALA A 112 16.81 4.77 11.89
N LEU A 113 16.25 3.61 11.48
CA LEU A 113 16.89 2.29 11.66
C LEU A 113 18.25 2.22 10.95
N ALA A 114 18.41 2.90 9.82
CA ALA A 114 19.68 2.97 9.09
C ALA A 114 20.81 3.69 9.87
N THR A 115 20.49 4.41 10.95
CA THR A 115 21.50 5.00 11.86
C THR A 115 22.08 3.99 12.86
N LEU A 116 21.47 2.83 13.02
CA LEU A 116 21.96 1.77 13.90
C LEU A 116 23.22 1.14 13.30
N LYS A 117 24.28 1.09 14.11
CA LYS A 117 25.55 0.49 13.68
C LYS A 117 25.35 -1.00 13.41
N ASN A 118 26.18 -1.54 12.52
CA ASN A 118 26.24 -2.95 12.19
C ASN A 118 24.88 -3.58 11.82
N THR A 119 24.04 -2.80 11.10
CA THR A 119 22.74 -3.23 10.61
C THR A 119 22.76 -3.41 9.10
N LEU A 120 22.23 -4.55 8.62
CA LEU A 120 22.04 -4.85 7.20
C LEU A 120 20.53 -4.89 6.88
N PHE A 121 20.12 -4.29 5.78
CA PHE A 121 18.76 -4.41 5.25
C PHE A 121 18.76 -5.38 4.08
N LEU A 122 17.88 -6.38 4.12
CA LEU A 122 17.61 -7.30 3.02
C LEU A 122 16.20 -7.05 2.50
N ALA A 123 16.08 -6.30 1.41
CA ALA A 123 14.79 -5.92 0.85
C ALA A 123 14.42 -6.79 -0.35
N ASP A 124 13.16 -7.23 -0.43
CA ASP A 124 12.63 -7.82 -1.66
C ASP A 124 12.77 -6.84 -2.84
N LYS A 125 13.03 -7.37 -4.04
CA LYS A 125 13.21 -6.54 -5.25
C LYS A 125 11.99 -5.72 -5.66
N LYS A 126 10.81 -6.07 -5.15
CA LYS A 126 9.53 -5.46 -5.55
C LYS A 126 8.91 -4.56 -4.48
N VAL A 127 9.61 -4.31 -3.37
CA VAL A 127 9.12 -3.40 -2.33
C VAL A 127 8.93 -1.96 -2.84
N HIS A 128 8.02 -1.25 -2.22
CA HIS A 128 7.63 0.11 -2.57
C HIS A 128 8.83 1.09 -2.54
N ALA A 129 8.77 2.11 -3.39
CA ALA A 129 9.82 3.12 -3.52
C ALA A 129 10.17 3.82 -2.19
N SER A 130 9.18 4.06 -1.31
CA SER A 130 9.40 4.67 0.00
C SER A 130 10.34 3.85 0.90
N ILE A 131 10.30 2.53 0.77
CA ILE A 131 11.18 1.61 1.49
C ILE A 131 12.62 1.77 0.99
N ILE A 132 12.79 1.72 -0.34
CA ILE A 132 14.13 1.91 -0.95
C ILE A 132 14.69 3.29 -0.62
N ASP A 133 13.87 4.35 -0.70
CA ASP A 133 14.30 5.70 -0.33
C ASP A 133 14.74 5.80 1.14
N GLY A 134 14.10 5.04 2.04
CA GLY A 134 14.46 4.98 3.45
C GLY A 134 15.81 4.30 3.73
N ILE A 135 16.20 3.30 2.92
CA ILE A 135 17.41 2.49 3.15
C ILE A 135 18.56 2.77 2.17
N LYS A 136 18.38 3.57 1.11
CA LYS A 136 19.34 3.76 0.02
C LYS A 136 20.73 4.27 0.44
N HIS A 137 20.84 4.87 1.62
CA HIS A 137 22.11 5.37 2.18
C HIS A 137 22.67 4.49 3.29
N SER A 138 22.16 3.26 3.45
CA SER A 138 22.59 2.29 4.45
C SER A 138 23.26 1.07 3.81
N ASN A 139 23.71 0.10 4.63
CA ASN A 139 24.08 -1.22 4.15
C ASN A 139 22.81 -1.98 3.76
N PHE A 140 22.53 -2.10 2.47
CA PHE A 140 21.38 -2.89 2.01
C PHE A 140 21.72 -3.77 0.81
N LYS A 141 21.00 -4.88 0.72
CA LYS A 141 21.01 -5.78 -0.45
C LYS A 141 19.57 -6.11 -0.82
N ARG A 142 19.36 -6.49 -2.06
CA ARG A 142 18.04 -6.86 -2.57
C ARG A 142 18.06 -8.32 -2.97
N PHE A 143 17.14 -9.11 -2.42
CA PHE A 143 16.93 -10.50 -2.85
C PHE A 143 15.87 -10.57 -3.96
N LYS A 144 15.90 -11.65 -4.73
CA LYS A 144 14.92 -11.91 -5.77
C LYS A 144 13.53 -12.01 -5.18
N HIS A 145 12.58 -11.46 -5.91
CA HIS A 145 11.19 -11.39 -5.47
C HIS A 145 10.64 -12.74 -5.02
N ASN A 146 10.16 -12.77 -3.77
CA ASN A 146 9.60 -13.94 -3.08
C ASN A 146 10.51 -15.20 -3.07
N ASP A 147 11.82 -15.06 -3.37
CA ASP A 147 12.78 -16.16 -3.44
C ASP A 147 13.47 -16.36 -2.09
N ILE A 148 12.92 -17.28 -1.29
CA ILE A 148 13.47 -17.64 0.03
C ILE A 148 14.88 -18.23 -0.07
N ASN A 149 15.20 -18.98 -1.14
CA ASN A 149 16.52 -19.56 -1.31
C ASN A 149 17.58 -18.48 -1.60
N ASP A 150 17.26 -17.46 -2.40
CA ASP A 150 18.14 -16.33 -2.64
C ASP A 150 18.34 -15.50 -1.37
N LEU A 151 17.25 -15.27 -0.60
CA LEU A 151 17.31 -14.62 0.71
C LEU A 151 18.20 -15.38 1.70
N GLU A 152 18.03 -16.70 1.82
CA GLU A 152 18.81 -17.50 2.76
C GLU A 152 20.31 -17.55 2.40
N LYS A 153 20.66 -17.57 1.12
CA LYS A 153 22.06 -17.41 0.67
C LYS A 153 22.65 -16.07 1.10
N LEU A 154 21.87 -14.98 0.97
CA LEU A 154 22.30 -13.66 1.45
C LEU A 154 22.47 -13.64 2.98
N LEU A 155 21.58 -14.27 3.72
CA LEU A 155 21.68 -14.40 5.17
C LEU A 155 22.97 -15.11 5.57
N GLN A 156 23.22 -16.31 5.02
CA GLN A 156 24.40 -17.14 5.35
C GLN A 156 25.71 -16.40 5.14
N THR A 157 25.81 -15.54 4.13
CA THR A 157 27.02 -14.77 3.83
C THR A 157 27.15 -13.47 4.62
N ASN A 158 26.16 -13.12 5.46
CA ASN A 158 26.11 -11.84 6.18
C ASN A 158 25.78 -12.00 7.69
N LEU A 159 25.95 -13.17 8.27
CA LEU A 159 25.63 -13.43 9.69
C LEU A 159 26.49 -12.66 10.69
N SER A 160 27.57 -12.01 10.24
CA SER A 160 28.41 -11.14 11.07
C SER A 160 27.75 -9.80 11.45
N TYR A 161 26.66 -9.42 10.80
CA TYR A 161 25.90 -8.25 11.21
C TYR A 161 25.15 -8.51 12.53
N GLU A 162 25.14 -7.53 13.42
CA GLU A 162 24.40 -7.61 14.70
C GLU A 162 22.90 -7.67 14.49
N LYS A 163 22.39 -6.94 13.47
CA LYS A 163 20.98 -6.92 13.09
C LYS A 163 20.84 -7.04 11.59
N ILE A 164 19.91 -7.88 11.16
CA ILE A 164 19.53 -8.03 9.76
C ILE A 164 18.01 -7.79 9.67
N ILE A 165 17.61 -6.74 8.97
CA ILE A 165 16.20 -6.40 8.80
C ILE A 165 15.76 -6.87 7.43
N ILE A 166 14.90 -7.89 7.39
CA ILE A 166 14.27 -8.38 6.16
C ILE A 166 13.01 -7.56 5.90
N ILE A 167 12.86 -7.04 4.67
CA ILE A 167 11.78 -6.13 4.30
C ILE A 167 10.98 -6.72 3.14
N CYS A 168 9.66 -6.81 3.32
CA CYS A 168 8.71 -7.23 2.28
C CYS A 168 7.39 -6.46 2.39
N GLU A 169 6.54 -6.59 1.37
CA GLU A 169 5.11 -6.24 1.45
C GLU A 169 4.30 -7.53 1.61
N SER A 170 3.26 -7.55 2.42
CA SER A 170 2.45 -8.75 2.58
C SER A 170 1.64 -9.09 1.32
N LEU A 171 1.19 -8.07 0.58
CA LEU A 171 0.61 -8.13 -0.76
C LEU A 171 1.29 -7.07 -1.62
N TYR A 172 1.91 -7.50 -2.71
CA TYR A 172 2.63 -6.60 -3.61
C TYR A 172 1.70 -5.88 -4.60
N SER A 173 1.95 -4.57 -4.74
CA SER A 173 1.07 -3.67 -5.52
C SER A 173 1.07 -3.89 -7.02
N MET A 174 2.19 -4.38 -7.57
CA MET A 174 2.39 -4.51 -9.03
C MET A 174 2.43 -5.96 -9.49
N ASP A 175 3.01 -6.85 -8.70
CA ASP A 175 3.07 -8.28 -9.01
C ASP A 175 1.78 -9.00 -8.58
N ALA A 176 0.99 -8.37 -7.71
CA ALA A 176 -0.31 -8.83 -7.24
C ALA A 176 -0.27 -10.22 -6.59
N ASP A 177 0.84 -10.52 -5.91
CA ASP A 177 1.10 -11.77 -5.20
C ASP A 177 1.44 -11.54 -3.72
N PHE A 178 1.44 -12.60 -2.94
CA PHE A 178 1.68 -12.56 -1.50
C PHE A 178 3.14 -12.89 -1.16
N ALA A 179 3.67 -12.18 -0.15
CA ALA A 179 4.92 -12.61 0.47
C ALA A 179 4.75 -13.96 1.19
N PRO A 180 5.77 -14.83 1.16
CA PRO A 180 5.78 -16.08 1.89
C PRO A 180 6.05 -15.86 3.40
N LEU A 181 5.13 -15.16 4.10
CA LEU A 181 5.33 -14.71 5.48
C LEU A 181 5.70 -15.84 6.44
N ASP A 182 5.08 -17.03 6.29
CA ASP A 182 5.36 -18.15 7.20
C ASP A 182 6.80 -18.64 7.05
N LYS A 183 7.35 -18.66 5.83
CA LYS A 183 8.76 -19.00 5.58
C LYS A 183 9.71 -17.92 6.11
N LEU A 184 9.32 -16.64 6.04
CA LEU A 184 10.11 -15.55 6.64
C LEU A 184 10.15 -15.67 8.18
N LEU A 185 9.03 -16.04 8.80
CA LEU A 185 8.97 -16.32 10.24
C LEU A 185 9.82 -17.55 10.65
N GLU A 186 9.88 -18.58 9.80
CA GLU A 186 10.79 -19.72 10.00
C GLU A 186 12.26 -19.28 9.97
N LEU A 187 12.64 -18.41 9.02
CA LEU A 187 13.99 -17.84 8.99
C LEU A 187 14.28 -16.99 10.22
N LYS A 188 13.34 -16.18 10.69
CA LYS A 188 13.48 -15.40 11.92
C LYS A 188 13.72 -16.31 13.14
N LYS A 189 13.03 -17.44 13.24
CA LYS A 189 13.25 -18.43 14.32
C LYS A 189 14.62 -19.10 14.22
N LYS A 190 15.10 -19.34 12.99
CA LYS A 190 16.39 -19.99 12.72
C LYS A 190 17.59 -19.11 13.04
N TYR A 191 17.49 -17.79 12.78
CA TYR A 191 18.57 -16.83 12.91
C TYR A 191 18.18 -15.72 13.90
N LYS A 192 18.83 -15.68 15.06
CA LYS A 192 18.47 -14.82 16.21
C LYS A 192 18.64 -13.31 15.97
N ASN A 193 19.43 -12.92 14.96
CA ASN A 193 19.71 -11.51 14.63
C ASN A 193 18.79 -10.95 13.55
N ILE A 194 17.77 -11.70 13.14
CA ILE A 194 16.79 -11.27 12.12
C ILE A 194 15.63 -10.52 12.77
N MET A 195 15.26 -9.42 12.13
CA MET A 195 14.02 -8.68 12.36
C MET A 195 13.21 -8.61 11.06
N LEU A 196 11.88 -8.64 11.16
CA LEU A 196 10.97 -8.54 10.00
C LEU A 196 10.30 -7.17 9.97
N TYR A 197 10.38 -6.51 8.81
CA TYR A 197 9.66 -5.29 8.46
C TYR A 197 8.66 -5.62 7.34
N VAL A 198 7.37 -5.55 7.64
CA VAL A 198 6.30 -5.94 6.72
C VAL A 198 5.36 -4.78 6.46
N ASP A 199 5.19 -4.41 5.18
CA ASP A 199 4.24 -3.39 4.76
C ASP A 199 2.90 -4.02 4.37
N GLU A 200 1.84 -3.66 5.10
CA GLU A 200 0.47 -4.15 4.92
C GLU A 200 -0.41 -3.20 4.09
N ALA A 201 0.19 -2.26 3.38
CA ALA A 201 -0.55 -1.20 2.70
C ALA A 201 -1.67 -1.70 1.77
N HIS A 202 -1.49 -2.87 1.18
CA HIS A 202 -2.46 -3.47 0.27
C HIS A 202 -3.34 -4.54 0.93
N SER A 203 -3.06 -5.00 2.13
CA SER A 203 -3.80 -6.06 2.82
C SER A 203 -4.68 -5.56 3.97
N ILE A 204 -4.23 -4.53 4.71
CA ILE A 204 -5.01 -3.94 5.80
C ILE A 204 -6.41 -3.49 5.32
N GLY A 205 -7.44 -3.80 6.09
CA GLY A 205 -8.85 -3.58 5.77
C GLY A 205 -9.48 -4.73 4.98
N SER A 206 -8.75 -5.32 4.02
CA SER A 206 -9.30 -6.25 3.02
C SER A 206 -8.93 -7.71 3.24
N LEU A 207 -7.84 -8.02 3.94
CA LEU A 207 -7.33 -9.37 4.15
C LEU A 207 -7.06 -9.65 5.63
N GLY A 208 -6.91 -10.94 5.96
CA GLY A 208 -6.69 -11.40 7.32
C GLY A 208 -7.96 -11.43 8.15
N ILE A 209 -7.84 -11.86 9.41
CA ILE A 209 -8.95 -11.95 10.35
C ILE A 209 -9.54 -10.53 10.55
N ASN A 210 -10.83 -10.37 10.36
CA ASN A 210 -11.54 -9.09 10.48
C ASN A 210 -10.93 -7.94 9.65
N GLY A 211 -10.13 -8.26 8.60
CA GLY A 211 -9.45 -7.24 7.80
C GLY A 211 -8.23 -6.62 8.47
N LEU A 212 -7.65 -7.26 9.48
CA LEU A 212 -6.52 -6.73 10.25
C LEU A 212 -5.15 -7.01 9.59
N GLY A 213 -5.14 -7.43 8.33
CA GLY A 213 -3.92 -7.71 7.58
C GLY A 213 -3.39 -9.13 7.77
N LEU A 214 -2.44 -9.52 6.93
CA LEU A 214 -1.85 -10.86 6.92
C LEU A 214 -0.79 -11.06 8.01
N GLY A 215 -0.22 -9.97 8.51
CA GLY A 215 0.76 -9.95 9.62
C GLY A 215 0.12 -9.86 11.01
N TYR A 216 -1.21 -9.76 11.10
CA TYR A 216 -1.91 -9.65 12.36
C TYR A 216 -1.57 -10.80 13.33
N LEU A 217 -1.14 -10.46 14.56
CA LEU A 217 -0.70 -11.38 15.60
C LEU A 217 0.44 -12.33 15.22
N LYS A 218 1.17 -12.04 14.14
CA LYS A 218 2.42 -12.75 13.80
C LYS A 218 3.61 -12.09 14.49
N ASP A 219 4.71 -12.85 14.66
CA ASP A 219 5.97 -12.36 15.24
C ASP A 219 6.74 -11.46 14.23
N ILE A 220 6.19 -10.28 13.97
CA ILE A 220 6.75 -9.24 13.10
C ILE A 220 7.20 -8.07 13.97
N ASP A 221 8.45 -7.62 13.76
CA ASP A 221 9.05 -6.57 14.59
C ASP A 221 8.55 -5.17 14.21
N PHE A 222 8.30 -4.94 12.91
CA PHE A 222 7.83 -3.69 12.35
C PHE A 222 6.70 -3.97 11.36
N LEU A 223 5.47 -3.73 11.74
CA LEU A 223 4.31 -3.91 10.89
C LEU A 223 3.73 -2.54 10.50
N VAL A 224 3.69 -2.26 9.19
CA VAL A 224 3.20 -0.99 8.66
C VAL A 224 1.75 -1.14 8.20
N LEU A 225 0.88 -0.34 8.75
CA LEU A 225 -0.52 -0.21 8.34
C LEU A 225 -0.71 1.13 7.64
N THR A 226 -1.38 1.17 6.49
CA THR A 226 -1.69 2.43 5.80
C THR A 226 -3.20 2.64 5.67
N PHE A 227 -3.63 3.88 5.80
CA PHE A 227 -5.07 4.20 5.87
C PHE A 227 -5.64 4.76 4.56
N GLY A 228 -4.78 5.06 3.59
CA GLY A 228 -5.17 5.71 2.33
C GLY A 228 -5.78 4.77 1.27
N LYS A 229 -6.06 3.51 1.60
CA LYS A 229 -6.61 2.52 0.66
C LYS A 229 -7.92 1.94 1.20
N SER A 230 -7.98 0.68 1.59
CA SER A 230 -9.21 0.05 2.11
C SER A 230 -9.81 0.74 3.35
N ILE A 231 -9.00 1.44 4.13
CA ILE A 231 -9.48 2.20 5.29
C ILE A 231 -10.15 3.52 4.90
N ALA A 232 -10.01 3.93 3.62
CA ALA A 232 -10.66 5.11 3.05
C ALA A 232 -10.39 6.43 3.81
N SER A 233 -9.20 6.57 4.41
CA SER A 233 -8.79 7.73 5.18
C SER A 233 -7.41 8.23 4.73
N MET A 234 -6.66 8.88 5.59
CA MET A 234 -5.27 9.24 5.37
C MET A 234 -4.46 8.93 6.63
N GLY A 235 -3.17 8.62 6.43
CA GLY A 235 -2.26 8.30 7.52
C GLY A 235 -1.71 6.89 7.44
N ALA A 236 -0.95 6.52 8.47
CA ALA A 236 -0.37 5.20 8.64
C ALA A 236 -0.05 4.96 10.13
N ALA A 237 0.10 3.69 10.50
CA ALA A 237 0.60 3.29 11.81
C ALA A 237 1.78 2.32 11.67
N MET A 238 2.80 2.52 12.50
CA MET A 238 3.81 1.52 12.81
C MET A 238 3.36 0.73 14.03
N ILE A 239 3.27 -0.58 13.90
CA ILE A 239 3.08 -1.50 15.03
C ILE A 239 4.44 -2.12 15.34
N CYS A 240 4.94 -1.95 16.57
CA CYS A 240 6.28 -2.39 16.97
C CYS A 240 6.41 -2.48 18.50
N SER A 241 7.58 -2.89 18.98
CA SER A 241 7.86 -2.91 20.41
C SER A 241 7.90 -1.51 21.04
N LYS A 242 7.74 -1.43 22.36
CA LYS A 242 7.86 -0.16 23.13
C LYS A 242 9.22 0.51 22.88
N GLU A 243 10.31 -0.26 22.89
CA GLU A 243 11.66 0.25 22.61
C GLU A 243 11.74 0.89 21.21
N ALA A 244 11.20 0.21 20.19
CA ALA A 244 11.18 0.71 18.82
C ALA A 244 10.31 1.97 18.67
N LYS A 245 9.15 2.01 19.33
CA LYS A 245 8.28 3.20 19.36
C LYS A 245 9.04 4.40 19.94
N ASP A 246 9.68 4.24 21.09
CA ASP A 246 10.45 5.30 21.73
C ASP A 246 11.61 5.74 20.86
N PHE A 247 12.30 4.80 20.21
CA PHE A 247 13.34 5.10 19.23
C PHE A 247 12.80 5.95 18.06
N PHE A 248 11.68 5.59 17.46
CA PHE A 248 11.09 6.33 16.36
C PHE A 248 10.60 7.73 16.77
N ILE A 249 9.99 7.87 17.95
CA ILE A 249 9.63 9.21 18.49
C ILE A 249 10.83 10.14 18.54
N ASN A 250 12.03 9.61 18.84
CA ASN A 250 13.25 10.41 19.01
C ASN A 250 14.11 10.51 17.75
N LYS A 251 13.92 9.67 16.72
CA LYS A 251 14.81 9.57 15.55
C LYS A 251 14.11 9.66 14.20
N ALA A 252 12.81 9.37 14.11
CA ALA A 252 12.08 9.45 12.85
C ALA A 252 11.80 10.90 12.45
N ARG A 253 12.64 11.44 11.56
CA ARG A 253 12.62 12.87 11.20
C ARG A 253 11.28 13.35 10.64
N GLY A 254 10.59 12.49 9.87
CA GLY A 254 9.26 12.82 9.34
C GLY A 254 8.18 12.92 10.41
N LEU A 255 8.35 12.26 11.56
CA LEU A 255 7.47 12.45 12.72
C LEU A 255 7.79 13.76 13.46
N ILE A 256 9.07 14.04 13.65
CA ILE A 256 9.56 15.16 14.48
C ILE A 256 9.33 16.50 13.78
N TYR A 257 9.63 16.60 12.48
CA TYR A 257 9.71 17.86 11.72
C TYR A 257 8.57 18.05 10.72
N SER A 258 7.55 17.20 10.73
CA SER A 258 6.36 17.33 9.89
C SER A 258 5.15 17.68 10.74
N THR A 259 4.26 18.50 10.20
CA THR A 259 2.94 18.75 10.80
C THR A 259 2.19 17.43 10.93
N ALA A 260 1.59 17.19 12.08
CA ALA A 260 0.77 16.02 12.35
C ALA A 260 -0.50 16.01 11.47
N LEU A 261 -1.10 14.83 11.27
CA LEU A 261 -2.41 14.72 10.61
C LEU A 261 -3.45 15.58 11.33
N PRO A 262 -4.41 16.14 10.60
CA PRO A 262 -5.57 16.75 11.23
C PRO A 262 -6.29 15.76 12.17
N PRO A 263 -6.71 16.20 13.37
CA PRO A 263 -7.45 15.34 14.31
C PRO A 263 -8.67 14.65 13.68
N ILE A 264 -9.38 15.33 12.79
CA ILE A 264 -10.52 14.73 12.06
C ILE A 264 -10.13 13.47 11.27
N ASN A 265 -8.94 13.45 10.63
CA ASN A 265 -8.48 12.26 9.89
C ASN A 265 -8.13 11.11 10.84
N VAL A 266 -7.55 11.43 12.00
CA VAL A 266 -7.22 10.42 13.01
C VAL A 266 -8.49 9.82 13.60
N ALA A 267 -9.45 10.67 14.00
CA ALA A 267 -10.75 10.24 14.52
C ALA A 267 -11.53 9.40 13.47
N TYR A 268 -11.51 9.81 12.20
CA TYR A 268 -12.15 9.04 11.13
C TYR A 268 -11.47 7.69 10.89
N SER A 269 -10.14 7.64 10.91
CA SER A 269 -9.41 6.37 10.81
C SER A 269 -9.77 5.43 11.95
N HIS A 270 -9.81 5.92 13.19
CA HIS A 270 -10.23 5.15 14.35
C HIS A 270 -11.66 4.64 14.20
N PHE A 271 -12.59 5.50 13.77
CA PHE A 271 -13.98 5.14 13.51
C PHE A 271 -14.10 4.01 12.48
N VAL A 272 -13.37 4.06 11.35
CA VAL A 272 -13.39 3.00 10.34
C VAL A 272 -12.80 1.69 10.92
N PHE A 273 -11.67 1.78 11.65
CA PHE A 273 -11.06 0.61 12.29
C PHE A 273 -12.02 -0.08 13.27
N SER A 274 -12.79 0.69 14.05
CA SER A 274 -13.76 0.13 15.00
C SER A 274 -14.88 -0.69 14.32
N LYS A 275 -15.08 -0.50 13.00
CA LYS A 275 -16.10 -1.17 12.21
C LYS A 275 -15.56 -2.26 11.28
N LEU A 276 -14.24 -2.47 11.23
CA LEU A 276 -13.64 -3.42 10.28
C LEU A 276 -14.24 -4.83 10.36
N ALA A 277 -14.56 -5.32 11.55
CA ALA A 277 -15.18 -6.62 11.73
C ALA A 277 -16.54 -6.75 11.02
N ASN A 278 -17.24 -5.64 10.75
CA ASN A 278 -18.55 -5.64 10.09
C ASN A 278 -18.47 -5.75 8.56
N PHE A 279 -17.26 -5.71 7.97
CA PHE A 279 -17.07 -5.70 6.51
C PHE A 279 -16.78 -7.07 5.90
N ASP A 280 -17.05 -8.17 6.60
CA ASP A 280 -16.81 -9.53 6.10
C ASP A 280 -17.54 -9.79 4.77
N LYS A 281 -18.79 -9.35 4.64
CA LYS A 281 -19.55 -9.48 3.38
C LYS A 281 -18.91 -8.69 2.22
N LEU A 282 -18.34 -7.52 2.48
CA LEU A 282 -17.62 -6.75 1.45
C LEU A 282 -16.32 -7.46 1.04
N ARG A 283 -15.61 -8.04 2.00
CA ARG A 283 -14.39 -8.83 1.73
C ARG A 283 -14.70 -10.09 0.92
N GLU A 284 -15.75 -10.80 1.29
CA GLU A 284 -16.22 -11.98 0.55
C GLU A 284 -16.63 -11.60 -0.88
N HIS A 285 -17.42 -10.54 -1.05
CA HIS A 285 -17.81 -10.05 -2.37
C HIS A 285 -16.59 -9.63 -3.22
N LEU A 286 -15.65 -8.90 -2.63
CA LEU A 286 -14.39 -8.51 -3.28
C LEU A 286 -13.60 -9.74 -3.76
N GLN A 287 -13.52 -10.79 -2.94
CA GLN A 287 -12.85 -12.03 -3.31
C GLN A 287 -13.59 -12.77 -4.45
N ASN A 288 -14.91 -12.80 -4.41
CA ASN A 288 -15.74 -13.40 -5.46
C ASN A 288 -15.56 -12.65 -6.79
N LEU A 289 -15.57 -11.32 -6.79
CA LEU A 289 -15.27 -10.51 -7.97
C LEU A 289 -13.84 -10.77 -8.50
N SER A 290 -12.87 -10.90 -7.60
CA SER A 290 -11.48 -11.19 -7.95
C SER A 290 -11.35 -12.55 -8.65
N SER A 291 -12.00 -13.59 -8.13
CA SER A 291 -12.02 -14.94 -8.72
C SER A 291 -12.74 -14.93 -10.07
N TYR A 292 -13.87 -14.27 -10.14
CA TYR A 292 -14.66 -14.16 -11.37
C TYR A 292 -13.90 -13.49 -12.52
N LEU A 293 -13.16 -12.40 -12.22
CA LEU A 293 -12.34 -11.74 -13.24
C LEU A 293 -11.21 -12.67 -13.76
N ASN A 294 -10.64 -13.52 -12.90
CA ASN A 294 -9.68 -14.54 -13.34
C ASN A 294 -10.32 -15.56 -14.30
N GLU A 295 -11.56 -15.97 -14.05
CA GLU A 295 -12.29 -16.89 -14.95
C GLU A 295 -12.58 -16.25 -16.30
N LEU A 296 -12.97 -14.96 -16.31
CA LEU A 296 -13.26 -14.21 -17.54
C LEU A 296 -12.01 -14.00 -18.42
N LEU A 297 -10.88 -13.61 -17.81
CA LEU A 297 -9.68 -13.23 -18.54
C LEU A 297 -8.62 -14.35 -18.65
N LYS A 298 -8.76 -15.42 -17.88
CA LYS A 298 -7.91 -16.64 -17.92
C LYS A 298 -6.41 -16.33 -17.92
N ASP A 299 -5.70 -16.76 -18.94
CA ASP A 299 -4.25 -16.59 -19.14
C ASP A 299 -3.80 -15.14 -19.42
N LYS A 300 -4.73 -14.23 -19.68
CA LYS A 300 -4.46 -12.82 -19.95
C LYS A 300 -4.18 -11.99 -18.70
N ILE A 301 -4.51 -12.52 -17.52
CA ILE A 301 -4.45 -11.78 -16.26
C ILE A 301 -3.61 -12.52 -15.23
N LYS A 302 -2.85 -11.79 -14.43
CA LYS A 302 -2.10 -12.27 -13.27
C LYS A 302 -2.62 -11.60 -12.01
N GLY A 303 -2.47 -12.26 -10.87
CA GLY A 303 -2.81 -11.74 -9.55
C GLY A 303 -3.71 -12.69 -8.77
N VAL A 304 -3.36 -12.87 -7.50
CA VAL A 304 -4.04 -13.82 -6.58
C VAL A 304 -5.09 -13.13 -5.71
N SER A 305 -5.19 -11.80 -5.78
CA SER A 305 -6.10 -10.98 -4.98
C SER A 305 -6.91 -10.02 -5.87
N TYR A 306 -7.51 -9.02 -5.28
CA TYR A 306 -8.24 -7.93 -5.96
C TYR A 306 -7.34 -6.96 -6.74
N ILE A 307 -6.03 -7.12 -6.68
CA ILE A 307 -5.07 -6.45 -7.57
C ILE A 307 -4.74 -7.40 -8.70
N LYS A 308 -4.79 -6.92 -9.92
CA LYS A 308 -4.56 -7.71 -11.12
C LYS A 308 -3.63 -6.98 -12.10
N MET A 309 -2.89 -7.76 -12.87
CA MET A 309 -2.05 -7.26 -13.96
C MET A 309 -2.33 -7.98 -15.26
N ILE A 310 -2.60 -7.23 -16.32
CA ILE A 310 -2.59 -7.70 -17.71
C ILE A 310 -1.23 -7.31 -18.26
N VAL A 311 -0.33 -8.29 -18.43
CA VAL A 311 1.05 -8.03 -18.87
C VAL A 311 1.08 -7.96 -20.40
N LEU A 312 1.62 -6.84 -20.91
CA LEU A 312 1.72 -6.57 -22.35
C LEU A 312 3.17 -6.49 -22.83
N GLY A 313 4.15 -6.33 -21.92
CA GLY A 313 5.58 -6.40 -22.18
C GLY A 313 6.18 -5.18 -22.90
N ASP A 314 5.38 -4.12 -23.10
CA ASP A 314 5.78 -2.94 -23.87
C ASP A 314 4.99 -1.69 -23.41
N ASN A 315 5.67 -0.52 -23.29
CA ASN A 315 5.08 0.74 -22.85
C ASN A 315 4.04 1.29 -23.84
N GLU A 316 4.28 1.15 -25.14
CA GLU A 316 3.39 1.64 -26.18
C GLU A 316 2.09 0.84 -26.21
N LYS A 317 2.21 -0.49 -26.17
CA LYS A 317 1.04 -1.39 -26.04
C LYS A 317 0.24 -1.08 -24.79
N ALA A 318 0.89 -0.90 -23.64
CA ALA A 318 0.21 -0.56 -22.40
C ALA A 318 -0.57 0.77 -22.51
N ASN A 319 0.04 1.79 -23.11
CA ASN A 319 -0.64 3.07 -23.37
C ASN A 319 -1.80 2.92 -24.36
N PHE A 320 -1.62 2.13 -25.43
CA PHE A 320 -2.66 1.88 -26.42
C PHE A 320 -3.88 1.21 -25.78
N TYR A 321 -3.67 0.11 -25.05
CA TYR A 321 -4.77 -0.60 -24.38
C TYR A 321 -5.48 0.28 -23.34
N SER A 322 -4.72 1.04 -22.52
CA SER A 322 -5.30 1.98 -21.56
C SER A 322 -6.17 3.04 -22.24
N ALA A 323 -5.71 3.59 -23.38
CA ALA A 323 -6.48 4.58 -24.14
C ALA A 323 -7.74 3.98 -24.77
N LYS A 324 -7.66 2.75 -25.31
CA LYS A 324 -8.81 2.03 -25.89
C LYS A 324 -9.86 1.68 -24.82
N LEU A 325 -9.42 1.17 -23.66
CA LEU A 325 -10.31 0.89 -22.52
C LEU A 325 -11.02 2.18 -22.07
N MET A 326 -10.29 3.31 -22.02
CA MET A 326 -10.89 4.60 -21.66
C MET A 326 -11.96 5.03 -22.68
N GLN A 327 -11.76 4.80 -23.98
CA GLN A 327 -12.79 5.06 -25.01
C GLN A 327 -14.04 4.20 -24.82
N LYS A 328 -13.88 2.98 -24.30
CA LYS A 328 -14.94 2.00 -24.04
C LYS A 328 -15.59 2.13 -22.65
N GLY A 329 -15.24 3.16 -21.86
CA GLY A 329 -15.87 3.44 -20.55
C GLY A 329 -15.13 2.89 -19.33
N PHE A 330 -13.85 2.51 -19.45
CA PHE A 330 -13.06 1.94 -18.35
C PHE A 330 -11.79 2.72 -18.09
N PHE A 331 -11.58 3.19 -16.87
CA PHE A 331 -10.32 3.80 -16.46
C PHE A 331 -9.40 2.73 -15.85
N ALA A 332 -8.53 2.18 -16.68
CA ALA A 332 -7.53 1.17 -16.34
C ALA A 332 -6.13 1.70 -16.70
N PRO A 333 -5.31 2.11 -15.71
CA PRO A 333 -4.05 2.79 -15.97
C PRO A 333 -2.98 1.84 -16.50
N SER A 334 -2.17 2.35 -17.45
CA SER A 334 -0.94 1.68 -17.89
C SER A 334 0.14 1.78 -16.81
N ILE A 335 0.77 0.65 -16.50
CA ILE A 335 1.96 0.57 -15.64
C ILE A 335 3.17 0.31 -16.51
N LYS A 336 4.18 1.17 -16.36
CA LYS A 336 5.32 1.27 -17.28
C LYS A 336 6.64 1.28 -16.54
N THR A 337 7.73 1.16 -17.29
CA THR A 337 9.07 1.43 -16.77
C THR A 337 9.17 2.87 -16.26
N PRO A 338 9.93 3.20 -15.21
CA PRO A 338 10.71 2.28 -14.36
C PRO A 338 9.91 1.67 -13.20
N THR A 339 8.57 1.88 -13.13
CA THR A 339 7.73 1.35 -12.04
C THR A 339 7.79 -0.18 -12.00
N VAL A 340 7.79 -0.81 -13.17
CA VAL A 340 7.99 -2.25 -13.37
C VAL A 340 9.11 -2.48 -14.40
N ALA A 341 9.65 -3.70 -14.48
CA ALA A 341 10.58 -4.06 -15.55
C ALA A 341 9.85 -4.03 -16.92
N ALA A 342 10.60 -3.81 -18.02
CA ALA A 342 10.01 -3.70 -19.36
C ALA A 342 9.10 -4.89 -19.71
N LYS A 343 9.51 -6.11 -19.38
CA LYS A 343 8.74 -7.33 -19.61
C LYS A 343 7.42 -7.42 -18.81
N ASP A 344 7.30 -6.65 -17.73
CA ASP A 344 6.16 -6.66 -16.80
C ASP A 344 5.23 -5.44 -17.01
N THR A 345 5.49 -4.62 -18.04
CA THR A 345 4.62 -3.48 -18.39
C THR A 345 3.24 -3.95 -18.84
N GLY A 346 2.21 -3.18 -18.52
CA GLY A 346 0.84 -3.58 -18.86
C GLY A 346 -0.23 -2.71 -18.24
N ILE A 347 -1.39 -3.29 -17.97
CA ILE A 347 -2.53 -2.64 -17.35
C ILE A 347 -2.70 -3.19 -15.93
N ARG A 348 -2.74 -2.32 -14.95
CA ARG A 348 -3.09 -2.67 -13.57
C ARG A 348 -4.57 -2.46 -13.32
N LEU A 349 -5.21 -3.47 -12.75
CA LEU A 349 -6.59 -3.40 -12.34
C LEU A 349 -6.69 -3.55 -10.83
N SER A 350 -7.40 -2.64 -10.19
CA SER A 350 -7.82 -2.73 -8.80
C SER A 350 -9.31 -2.98 -8.76
N ILE A 351 -9.73 -4.14 -8.25
CA ILE A 351 -11.14 -4.46 -8.05
C ILE A 351 -11.60 -3.77 -6.77
N ASN A 352 -12.83 -3.28 -6.80
CA ASN A 352 -13.46 -2.58 -5.69
C ASN A 352 -14.79 -3.28 -5.35
N ALA A 353 -15.08 -3.46 -4.08
CA ALA A 353 -16.31 -4.13 -3.63
C ALA A 353 -17.62 -3.38 -3.97
N SER A 354 -17.53 -2.15 -4.48
CA SER A 354 -18.69 -1.44 -5.05
C SER A 354 -19.01 -1.88 -6.48
N MET A 355 -18.14 -2.66 -7.14
CA MET A 355 -18.39 -3.24 -8.46
C MET A 355 -19.33 -4.44 -8.35
N ASP A 356 -19.95 -4.81 -9.46
CA ASP A 356 -20.74 -6.02 -9.60
C ASP A 356 -20.20 -6.92 -10.74
N PHE A 357 -20.73 -8.13 -10.85
CA PHE A 357 -20.30 -9.07 -11.88
C PHE A 357 -20.52 -8.55 -13.31
N SER A 358 -21.58 -7.78 -13.54
CA SER A 358 -21.86 -7.18 -14.84
C SER A 358 -20.84 -6.11 -15.26
N ASP A 359 -20.25 -5.40 -14.30
CA ASP A 359 -19.12 -4.48 -14.56
C ASP A 359 -17.92 -5.24 -15.13
N LEU A 360 -17.64 -6.43 -14.58
CA LEU A 360 -16.51 -7.27 -15.00
C LEU A 360 -16.78 -7.95 -16.35
N ASP A 361 -18.02 -8.40 -16.62
CA ASP A 361 -18.44 -8.91 -17.92
C ASP A 361 -18.24 -7.86 -19.02
N ASN A 362 -18.73 -6.64 -18.77
CA ASN A 362 -18.56 -5.51 -19.68
C ASN A 362 -17.10 -5.16 -19.92
N PHE A 363 -16.28 -5.18 -18.86
CA PHE A 363 -14.83 -4.97 -18.98
C PHE A 363 -14.17 -6.06 -19.83
N ALA A 364 -14.46 -7.33 -19.54
CA ALA A 364 -13.87 -8.45 -20.28
C ALA A 364 -14.24 -8.40 -21.77
N LYS A 365 -15.52 -8.15 -22.09
CA LYS A 365 -15.96 -7.93 -23.47
C LYS A 365 -15.19 -6.79 -24.14
N ALA A 366 -15.10 -5.63 -23.48
CA ALA A 366 -14.39 -4.47 -24.01
C ALA A 366 -12.90 -4.76 -24.22
N PHE A 367 -12.27 -5.55 -23.34
CA PHE A 367 -10.87 -5.95 -23.46
C PHE A 367 -10.62 -6.87 -24.65
N TYR A 368 -11.47 -7.87 -24.90
CA TYR A 368 -11.33 -8.80 -26.01
C TYR A 368 -11.66 -8.18 -27.39
N GLU A 369 -12.30 -7.03 -27.41
CA GLU A 369 -12.57 -6.26 -28.64
C GLU A 369 -11.41 -5.30 -29.04
N ILE A 370 -10.32 -5.23 -28.27
CA ILE A 370 -9.11 -4.44 -28.56
C ILE A 370 -8.06 -5.30 -29.25
#